data_a07f39c8a46515630445cd848a47cad4
#
_entry.id   a07f39c8a46515630445cd848a47cad4
#
_cell.length_a   1.000
_cell.length_b   1.000
_cell.length_c   1.000
_cell.angle_alpha   90.00
_cell.angle_beta   90.00
_cell.angle_gamma   90.00
#
_symmetry.space_group_name_H-M   'P 1'
#
loop_
_entity.id
_entity.type
_entity.pdbx_description
1 polymer ?
#
loop_
_entity_poly.entity_id
_entity_poly.type
_entity_poly.pdbx_seq_one_letter_code
_entity_poly.pdbx_strand_id
1 'polypeptide(L)'
;GNMDGLFQVESALYVSLFSRLPPHRFSDVVASIALNRPGRLESGMVDDYVMVASGKTPVHYYDDRLRPLLEETYGTMVYQEQIMQISMVMSGFSAGKADKLRKAMGKKKIDVMRQLQEDWNQGAVENGFSLEIAKKIWEDAEKFAKYAFNKSHSAAYAILVMRTAYLKAHYPNDYMAAVLSSYMGNSDRLIKYIA
;
A
#
# COMPACT_ATOMS: atom_id res chain seq x y z
N GLY A 1 15.05 15.26 -3.43
CA GLY A 1 14.79 16.35 -4.37
C GLY A 1 13.61 17.19 -3.93
N ASN A 2 13.45 18.36 -4.52
CA ASN A 2 12.32 19.26 -4.22
C ASN A 2 11.01 18.63 -4.75
N MET A 3 10.04 18.40 -3.85
CA MET A 3 8.74 17.78 -4.16
C MET A 3 7.59 18.79 -4.27
N ASP A 4 7.86 20.09 -4.13
CA ASP A 4 6.84 21.13 -4.21
C ASP A 4 6.17 21.12 -5.58
N GLY A 5 4.84 21.29 -5.57
CA GLY A 5 4.01 21.23 -6.77
C GLY A 5 3.77 19.82 -7.32
N LEU A 6 4.37 18.75 -6.79
CA LEU A 6 4.06 17.39 -7.22
C LEU A 6 2.71 16.94 -6.68
N PHE A 7 1.88 16.39 -7.55
CA PHE A 7 0.57 15.90 -7.17
C PHE A 7 0.66 14.92 -5.99
N GLN A 8 -0.14 15.12 -4.96
CA GLN A 8 -0.32 14.26 -3.78
C GLN A 8 0.91 14.10 -2.86
N VAL A 9 2.15 14.24 -3.34
CA VAL A 9 3.36 13.81 -2.62
C VAL A 9 4.22 14.96 -2.07
N GLU A 10 3.73 16.18 -2.09
CA GLU A 10 4.46 17.38 -1.63
C GLU A 10 4.43 17.59 -0.10
N SER A 11 3.67 16.78 0.67
CA SER A 11 3.58 16.97 2.11
C SER A 11 4.83 16.48 2.84
N ALA A 12 5.11 17.04 4.03
CA ALA A 12 6.25 16.64 4.86
C ALA A 12 6.32 15.13 5.13
N LEU A 13 5.16 14.47 5.22
CA LEU A 13 5.08 13.01 5.41
C LEU A 13 5.65 12.24 4.21
N TYR A 14 5.35 12.68 2.98
CA TYR A 14 5.91 12.06 1.77
C TYR A 14 7.39 12.41 1.59
N VAL A 15 7.78 13.63 1.90
CA VAL A 15 9.20 14.03 1.88
C VAL A 15 9.99 13.15 2.85
N SER A 16 9.50 12.95 4.06
CA SER A 16 10.11 12.04 5.05
C SER A 16 10.16 10.59 4.57
N LEU A 17 9.08 10.08 3.99
CA LEU A 17 9.04 8.71 3.48
C LEU A 17 10.05 8.52 2.34
N PHE A 18 10.05 9.40 1.34
CA PHE A 18 10.93 9.28 0.16
C PHE A 18 12.39 9.60 0.47
N SER A 19 12.71 10.33 1.53
CA SER A 19 14.10 10.49 2.00
C SER A 19 14.64 9.18 2.61
N ARG A 20 13.78 8.38 3.22
CA ARG A 20 14.12 7.09 3.83
C ARG A 20 14.06 5.92 2.83
N LEU A 21 13.16 6.01 1.86
CA LEU A 21 12.92 5.00 0.83
C LEU A 21 12.66 5.69 -0.52
N PRO A 22 13.73 6.12 -1.23
CA PRO A 22 13.58 6.66 -2.58
C PRO A 22 12.92 5.62 -3.49
N PRO A 23 11.87 6.00 -4.26
CA PRO A 23 11.21 5.06 -5.16
C PRO A 23 12.11 4.74 -6.36
N HIS A 24 12.32 3.46 -6.63
CA HIS A 24 13.09 2.96 -7.78
C HIS A 24 12.19 2.34 -8.85
N ARG A 25 10.99 1.94 -8.49
CA ARG A 25 10.00 1.32 -9.37
C ARG A 25 8.66 2.04 -9.25
N PHE A 26 7.83 1.93 -10.29
CA PHE A 26 6.45 2.44 -10.24
C PHE A 26 5.66 1.87 -9.05
N SER A 27 5.86 0.58 -8.75
CA SER A 27 5.23 -0.08 -7.59
C SER A 27 5.59 0.57 -6.25
N ASP A 28 6.78 1.16 -6.12
CA ASP A 28 7.18 1.85 -4.88
C ASP A 28 6.38 3.15 -4.70
N VAL A 29 6.09 3.86 -5.80
CA VAL A 29 5.21 5.03 -5.77
C VAL A 29 3.78 4.62 -5.42
N VAL A 30 3.27 3.52 -6.00
CA VAL A 30 1.94 2.96 -5.68
C VAL A 30 1.86 2.60 -4.19
N ALA A 31 2.88 1.90 -3.67
CA ALA A 31 2.92 1.51 -2.26
C ALA A 31 3.00 2.73 -1.33
N SER A 32 3.77 3.77 -1.69
CA SER A 32 3.90 4.98 -0.87
C SER A 32 2.56 5.68 -0.64
N ILE A 33 1.68 5.70 -1.65
CA ILE A 33 0.34 6.29 -1.55
C ILE A 33 -0.54 5.50 -0.58
N ALA A 34 -0.41 4.19 -0.57
CA ALA A 34 -1.12 3.34 0.37
C ALA A 34 -0.57 3.44 1.81
N LEU A 35 0.75 3.57 1.95
CA LEU A 35 1.46 3.56 3.24
C LEU A 35 1.36 4.89 3.99
N ASN A 36 1.39 6.02 3.28
CA ASN A 36 1.52 7.35 3.87
C ASN A 36 0.20 7.87 4.45
N ARG A 37 -0.23 7.26 5.56
CA ARG A 37 -1.47 7.61 6.28
C ARG A 37 -1.22 7.65 7.79
N PRO A 38 -1.84 8.59 8.53
CA PRO A 38 -1.61 8.75 9.96
C PRO A 38 -1.68 7.43 10.75
N GLY A 39 -2.76 6.68 10.61
CA GLY A 39 -2.94 5.43 11.35
C GLY A 39 -1.91 4.34 11.05
N ARG A 40 -1.33 4.30 9.85
CA ARG A 40 -0.24 3.37 9.51
C ARG A 40 1.11 3.83 10.06
N LEU A 41 1.35 5.14 10.06
CA LEU A 41 2.56 5.71 10.64
C LEU A 41 2.62 5.44 12.14
N GLU A 42 1.49 5.63 12.86
CA GLU A 42 1.39 5.37 14.28
C GLU A 42 1.52 3.87 14.64
N SER A 43 1.17 2.96 13.74
CA SER A 43 1.22 1.52 13.97
C SER A 43 2.63 0.89 13.83
N GLY A 44 3.63 1.65 13.38
CA GLY A 44 4.98 1.12 13.07
C GLY A 44 5.09 0.37 11.72
N MET A 45 3.98 0.07 11.06
CA MET A 45 3.97 -0.70 9.79
C MET A 45 4.77 -0.05 8.67
N VAL A 46 4.86 1.28 8.65
CA VAL A 46 5.64 2.01 7.65
C VAL A 46 7.13 1.84 7.91
N ASP A 47 7.54 1.83 9.17
CA ASP A 47 8.93 1.64 9.56
C ASP A 47 9.40 0.23 9.22
N ASP A 48 8.59 -0.78 9.53
CA ASP A 48 8.85 -2.17 9.16
C ASP A 48 8.99 -2.33 7.65
N TYR A 49 8.05 -1.75 6.89
CA TYR A 49 8.12 -1.76 5.43
C TYR A 49 9.40 -1.10 4.90
N VAL A 50 9.77 0.07 5.41
CA VAL A 50 10.98 0.79 5.01
C VAL A 50 12.24 -0.03 5.32
N MET A 51 12.30 -0.71 6.48
CA MET A 51 13.43 -1.55 6.86
C MET A 51 13.63 -2.72 5.88
N VAL A 52 12.55 -3.37 5.48
CA VAL A 52 12.61 -4.49 4.52
C VAL A 52 12.89 -3.97 3.10
N ALA A 53 12.18 -2.95 2.64
CA ALA A 53 12.31 -2.39 1.29
C ALA A 53 13.69 -1.75 1.04
N SER A 54 14.34 -1.21 2.08
CA SER A 54 15.71 -0.68 2.00
C SER A 54 16.80 -1.75 2.13
N GLY A 55 16.43 -3.02 2.28
CA GLY A 55 17.38 -4.13 2.43
C GLY A 55 18.04 -4.22 3.81
N LYS A 56 17.62 -3.43 4.80
CA LYS A 56 18.16 -3.47 6.17
C LYS A 56 17.66 -4.70 6.94
N THR A 57 16.49 -5.21 6.57
CA THR A 57 15.91 -6.44 7.10
C THR A 57 15.63 -7.39 5.92
N PRO A 58 15.94 -8.69 6.02
CA PRO A 58 15.62 -9.65 4.97
C PRO A 58 14.13 -9.71 4.68
N VAL A 59 13.79 -9.88 3.40
CA VAL A 59 12.41 -10.14 2.98
C VAL A 59 11.98 -11.51 3.49
N HIS A 60 10.87 -11.58 4.18
CA HIS A 60 10.28 -12.84 4.64
C HIS A 60 8.95 -13.10 3.93
N TYR A 61 8.76 -14.34 3.47
CA TYR A 61 7.49 -14.82 2.94
C TYR A 61 6.96 -15.92 3.86
N TYR A 62 5.67 -15.93 4.13
CA TYR A 62 5.02 -16.98 4.93
C TYR A 62 5.18 -18.38 4.29
N ASP A 63 5.12 -18.40 2.96
CA ASP A 63 5.30 -19.59 2.12
C ASP A 63 5.72 -19.12 0.72
N ASP A 64 6.62 -19.85 0.05
CA ASP A 64 7.13 -19.48 -1.28
C ASP A 64 6.04 -19.42 -2.36
N ARG A 65 4.96 -20.16 -2.20
CA ARG A 65 3.80 -20.10 -3.10
C ARG A 65 3.06 -18.76 -3.05
N LEU A 66 3.22 -18.00 -1.98
CA LEU A 66 2.63 -16.67 -1.82
C LEU A 66 3.58 -15.53 -2.26
N ARG A 67 4.83 -15.86 -2.58
CA ARG A 67 5.83 -14.88 -3.04
C ARG A 67 5.32 -14.04 -4.21
N PRO A 68 4.73 -14.59 -5.29
CA PRO A 68 4.27 -13.78 -6.43
C PRO A 68 3.22 -12.73 -6.06
N LEU A 69 2.49 -12.92 -4.96
CA LEU A 69 1.46 -12.00 -4.47
C LEU A 69 2.03 -10.86 -3.61
N LEU A 70 3.21 -11.08 -3.02
CA LEU A 70 3.78 -10.20 -2.00
C LEU A 70 5.13 -9.60 -2.41
N GLU A 71 5.77 -10.06 -3.48
CA GLU A 71 7.12 -9.62 -3.87
C GLU A 71 7.18 -8.13 -4.25
N GLU A 72 6.13 -7.59 -4.85
CA GLU A 72 6.07 -6.17 -5.19
C GLU A 72 6.03 -5.26 -3.95
N THR A 73 5.64 -5.80 -2.81
CA THR A 73 5.55 -5.12 -1.50
C THR A 73 6.50 -5.72 -0.48
N TYR A 74 7.57 -6.36 -0.95
CA TYR A 74 8.67 -6.89 -0.12
C TYR A 74 8.19 -7.82 0.99
N GLY A 75 7.24 -8.70 0.68
CA GLY A 75 6.66 -9.66 1.63
C GLY A 75 5.58 -9.10 2.55
N THR A 76 5.29 -7.81 2.48
CA THR A 76 4.34 -7.11 3.36
C THR A 76 2.95 -7.00 2.71
N MET A 77 1.89 -7.24 3.48
CA MET A 77 0.53 -6.93 3.04
C MET A 77 0.29 -5.42 3.07
N VAL A 78 0.04 -4.81 1.91
CA VAL A 78 -0.23 -3.38 1.74
C VAL A 78 -1.62 -3.13 1.17
N TYR A 79 -2.13 -4.04 0.32
CA TYR A 79 -3.36 -3.87 -0.43
C TYR A 79 -4.44 -4.87 -0.02
N GLN A 80 -5.70 -4.43 -0.09
CA GLN A 80 -6.87 -5.30 0.13
C GLN A 80 -6.87 -6.48 -0.85
N GLU A 81 -6.45 -6.23 -2.07
CA GLU A 81 -6.37 -7.23 -3.13
C GLU A 81 -5.40 -8.37 -2.78
N GLN A 82 -4.33 -8.10 -2.03
CA GLN A 82 -3.40 -9.15 -1.58
C GLN A 82 -4.07 -10.13 -0.62
N ILE A 83 -4.90 -9.66 0.33
CA ILE A 83 -5.68 -10.56 1.21
C ILE A 83 -6.62 -11.44 0.38
N MET A 84 -7.30 -10.85 -0.60
CA MET A 84 -8.20 -11.60 -1.48
C MET A 84 -7.44 -12.67 -2.26
N GLN A 85 -6.31 -12.32 -2.88
CA GLN A 85 -5.49 -13.24 -3.65
C GLN A 85 -4.89 -14.36 -2.78
N ILE A 86 -4.40 -14.02 -1.58
CA ILE A 86 -3.91 -15.02 -0.62
C ILE A 86 -5.03 -16.00 -0.26
N SER A 87 -6.26 -15.51 0.01
CA SER A 87 -7.39 -16.37 0.32
C SER A 87 -7.76 -17.34 -0.82
N MET A 88 -7.62 -16.86 -2.05
CA MET A 88 -7.89 -17.69 -3.24
C MET A 88 -6.80 -18.77 -3.45
N VAL A 89 -5.53 -18.39 -3.33
CA VAL A 89 -4.39 -19.28 -3.55
C VAL A 89 -4.23 -20.26 -2.40
N MET A 90 -4.30 -19.78 -1.17
CA MET A 90 -4.05 -20.60 0.01
C MET A 90 -5.26 -21.44 0.40
N SER A 91 -6.45 -20.83 0.44
CA SER A 91 -7.65 -21.46 1.00
C SER A 91 -8.70 -21.85 -0.06
N GLY A 92 -8.39 -21.68 -1.35
CA GLY A 92 -9.29 -22.05 -2.43
C GLY A 92 -10.58 -21.21 -2.48
N PHE A 93 -10.59 -20.01 -1.92
CA PHE A 93 -11.77 -19.17 -1.95
C PHE A 93 -12.12 -18.75 -3.37
N SER A 94 -13.40 -18.74 -3.69
CA SER A 94 -13.87 -18.06 -4.90
C SER A 94 -13.68 -16.54 -4.77
N ALA A 95 -13.62 -15.83 -5.88
CA ALA A 95 -13.53 -14.36 -5.88
C ALA A 95 -14.62 -13.68 -5.03
N GLY A 96 -15.86 -14.20 -5.08
CA GLY A 96 -16.96 -13.70 -4.26
C GLY A 96 -16.75 -13.93 -2.77
N LYS A 97 -16.20 -15.11 -2.37
CA LYS A 97 -15.88 -15.41 -0.98
C LYS A 97 -14.70 -14.58 -0.48
N ALA A 98 -13.69 -14.36 -1.31
CA ALA A 98 -12.57 -13.47 -1.02
C ALA A 98 -13.01 -12.01 -0.80
N ASP A 99 -13.95 -11.50 -1.62
CA ASP A 99 -14.52 -10.16 -1.41
C ASP A 99 -15.38 -10.09 -0.14
N LYS A 100 -16.12 -11.16 0.18
CA LYS A 100 -16.85 -11.27 1.45
C LYS A 100 -15.90 -11.18 2.65
N LEU A 101 -14.74 -11.88 2.57
CA LEU A 101 -13.68 -11.82 3.59
C LEU A 101 -13.15 -10.38 3.76
N ARG A 102 -12.75 -9.75 2.66
CA ARG A 102 -12.27 -8.35 2.66
C ARG A 102 -13.28 -7.41 3.33
N LYS A 103 -14.57 -7.53 2.96
CA LYS A 103 -15.65 -6.70 3.54
C LYS A 103 -15.90 -7.01 5.02
N ALA A 104 -15.83 -8.27 5.43
CA ALA A 104 -16.02 -8.68 6.82
C ALA A 104 -14.90 -8.14 7.71
N MET A 105 -13.64 -8.28 7.29
CA MET A 105 -12.48 -7.73 8.00
C MET A 105 -12.55 -6.21 8.13
N GLY A 106 -12.83 -5.49 7.04
CA GLY A 106 -12.91 -4.02 7.06
C GLY A 106 -14.05 -3.47 7.92
N LYS A 107 -15.17 -4.22 8.05
CA LYS A 107 -16.35 -3.84 8.85
C LYS A 107 -16.40 -4.50 10.24
N LYS A 108 -15.40 -5.29 10.60
CA LYS A 108 -15.28 -6.04 11.87
C LYS A 108 -16.53 -6.87 12.20
N LYS A 109 -17.09 -7.58 11.22
CA LYS A 109 -18.24 -8.45 11.41
C LYS A 109 -17.79 -9.78 12.01
N ILE A 110 -17.76 -9.86 13.35
CA ILE A 110 -17.17 -10.96 14.13
C ILE A 110 -17.75 -12.33 13.74
N ASP A 111 -19.07 -12.48 13.65
CA ASP A 111 -19.69 -13.76 13.32
C ASP A 111 -19.32 -14.26 11.91
N VAL A 112 -19.33 -13.34 10.94
CA VAL A 112 -18.93 -13.65 9.58
C VAL A 112 -17.44 -13.98 9.50
N MET A 113 -16.61 -13.28 10.26
CA MET A 113 -15.16 -13.53 10.30
C MET A 113 -14.84 -14.89 10.90
N ARG A 114 -15.54 -15.31 11.98
CA ARG A 114 -15.34 -16.63 12.61
C ARG A 114 -15.61 -17.76 11.60
N GLN A 115 -16.74 -17.72 10.91
CA GLN A 115 -17.08 -18.71 9.90
C GLN A 115 -16.07 -18.73 8.76
N LEU A 116 -15.67 -17.54 8.27
CA LEU A 116 -14.66 -17.47 7.20
C LEU A 116 -13.28 -17.94 7.66
N GLN A 117 -12.93 -17.82 8.93
CA GLN A 117 -11.68 -18.32 9.50
C GLN A 117 -11.65 -19.85 9.54
N GLU A 118 -12.76 -20.49 9.86
CA GLU A 118 -12.89 -21.95 9.81
C GLU A 118 -12.67 -22.44 8.36
N ASP A 119 -13.39 -21.86 7.41
CA ASP A 119 -13.25 -22.16 5.98
C ASP A 119 -11.84 -21.89 5.46
N TRP A 120 -11.22 -20.78 5.93
CA TRP A 120 -9.84 -20.43 5.60
C TRP A 120 -8.85 -21.48 6.06
N ASN A 121 -8.94 -21.90 7.32
CA ASN A 121 -8.04 -22.91 7.89
C ASN A 121 -8.20 -24.27 7.21
N GLN A 122 -9.44 -24.69 6.97
CA GLN A 122 -9.73 -25.96 6.29
C GLN A 122 -9.19 -25.94 4.87
N GLY A 123 -9.53 -24.93 4.08
CA GLY A 123 -9.08 -24.82 2.70
C GLY A 123 -7.56 -24.71 2.57
N ALA A 124 -6.90 -24.03 3.52
CA ALA A 124 -5.44 -23.97 3.54
C ALA A 124 -4.80 -25.35 3.72
N VAL A 125 -5.31 -26.16 4.65
CA VAL A 125 -4.82 -27.52 4.89
C VAL A 125 -5.09 -28.41 3.68
N GLU A 126 -6.27 -28.34 3.09
CA GLU A 126 -6.64 -29.08 1.88
C GLU A 126 -5.72 -28.75 0.69
N ASN A 127 -5.23 -27.48 0.62
CA ASN A 127 -4.28 -27.02 -0.40
C ASN A 127 -2.80 -27.22 0.02
N GLY A 128 -2.54 -27.99 1.08
CA GLY A 128 -1.19 -28.37 1.50
C GLY A 128 -0.40 -27.27 2.22
N PHE A 129 -1.06 -26.25 2.76
CA PHE A 129 -0.42 -25.29 3.68
C PHE A 129 -0.51 -25.81 5.12
N SER A 130 0.45 -25.45 5.97
CA SER A 130 0.34 -25.79 7.38
C SER A 130 -0.73 -24.92 8.07
N LEU A 131 -1.42 -25.51 9.04
CA LEU A 131 -2.41 -24.79 9.83
C LEU A 131 -1.78 -23.63 10.61
N GLU A 132 -0.52 -23.76 11.01
CA GLU A 132 0.24 -22.71 11.71
C GLU A 132 0.41 -21.48 10.81
N ILE A 133 0.87 -21.69 9.58
CA ILE A 133 1.01 -20.62 8.57
C ILE A 133 -0.35 -19.98 8.29
N ALA A 134 -1.40 -20.76 8.12
CA ALA A 134 -2.75 -20.25 7.86
C ALA A 134 -3.25 -19.35 8.99
N LYS A 135 -3.09 -19.76 10.25
CA LYS A 135 -3.45 -18.96 11.41
C LYS A 135 -2.63 -17.68 11.51
N LYS A 136 -1.31 -17.77 11.29
CA LYS A 136 -0.42 -16.61 11.33
C LYS A 136 -0.80 -15.56 10.27
N ILE A 137 -1.05 -15.98 9.05
CA ILE A 137 -1.48 -15.07 7.97
C ILE A 137 -2.84 -14.45 8.29
N TRP A 138 -3.77 -15.22 8.86
CA TRP A 138 -5.09 -14.71 9.28
C TRP A 138 -4.95 -13.59 10.32
N GLU A 139 -4.17 -13.80 11.36
CA GLU A 139 -3.93 -12.82 12.42
C GLU A 139 -3.30 -11.53 11.87
N ASP A 140 -2.32 -11.67 10.98
CA ASP A 140 -1.66 -10.53 10.38
C ASP A 140 -2.58 -9.81 9.37
N ALA A 141 -3.40 -10.54 8.60
CA ALA A 141 -4.43 -9.99 7.73
C ALA A 141 -5.54 -9.25 8.53
N GLU A 142 -5.92 -9.75 9.68
CA GLU A 142 -6.91 -9.11 10.57
C GLU A 142 -6.39 -7.77 11.13
N LYS A 143 -5.13 -7.74 11.58
CA LYS A 143 -4.47 -6.49 12.02
C LYS A 143 -4.37 -5.50 10.87
N PHE A 144 -3.93 -5.99 9.71
CA PHE A 144 -3.76 -5.20 8.51
C PHE A 144 -5.08 -4.66 7.94
N ALA A 145 -6.19 -5.40 8.05
CA ALA A 145 -7.48 -5.02 7.48
C ALA A 145 -8.00 -3.65 7.93
N LYS A 146 -7.59 -3.20 9.14
CA LYS A 146 -7.92 -1.86 9.66
C LYS A 146 -7.31 -0.75 8.81
N TYR A 147 -6.21 -1.04 8.13
CA TYR A 147 -5.39 -0.10 7.38
C TYR A 147 -5.29 -0.43 5.90
N ALA A 148 -5.88 -1.55 5.47
CA ALA A 148 -5.84 -2.05 4.10
C ALA A 148 -6.30 -1.01 3.08
N PHE A 149 -5.56 -0.88 1.97
CA PHE A 149 -5.82 0.10 0.95
C PHE A 149 -6.17 -0.54 -0.39
N ASN A 150 -7.01 0.14 -1.17
CA ASN A 150 -7.33 -0.30 -2.52
C ASN A 150 -6.16 0.00 -3.47
N LYS A 151 -5.60 -1.03 -4.10
CA LYS A 151 -4.46 -0.90 -5.01
C LYS A 151 -4.80 -0.07 -6.24
N SER A 152 -6.01 -0.22 -6.78
CA SER A 152 -6.44 0.51 -7.99
C SER A 152 -6.44 2.02 -7.75
N HIS A 153 -6.88 2.47 -6.57
CA HIS A 153 -6.82 3.88 -6.20
C HIS A 153 -5.37 4.36 -6.12
N SER A 154 -4.49 3.63 -5.42
CA SER A 154 -3.07 3.98 -5.35
C SER A 154 -2.42 4.04 -6.73
N ALA A 155 -2.70 3.08 -7.60
CA ALA A 155 -2.13 3.02 -8.94
C ALA A 155 -2.57 4.22 -9.80
N ALA A 156 -3.86 4.60 -9.75
CA ALA A 156 -4.36 5.76 -10.47
C ALA A 156 -3.67 7.05 -10.01
N TYR A 157 -3.50 7.24 -8.71
CA TYR A 157 -2.81 8.40 -8.14
C TYR A 157 -1.31 8.38 -8.47
N ALA A 158 -0.66 7.20 -8.43
CA ALA A 158 0.75 7.06 -8.80
C ALA A 158 1.03 7.48 -10.24
N ILE A 159 0.10 7.23 -11.16
CA ILE A 159 0.22 7.72 -12.56
C ILE A 159 0.28 9.25 -12.58
N LEU A 160 -0.57 9.92 -11.81
CA LEU A 160 -0.55 11.39 -11.74
C LEU A 160 0.71 11.90 -11.07
N VAL A 161 1.19 11.25 -10.01
CA VAL A 161 2.49 11.57 -9.37
C VAL A 161 3.60 11.50 -10.39
N MET A 162 3.70 10.39 -11.14
CA MET A 162 4.74 10.22 -12.14
C MET A 162 4.65 11.24 -13.29
N ARG A 163 3.45 11.57 -13.74
CA ARG A 163 3.25 12.60 -14.77
C ARG A 163 3.69 13.99 -14.28
N THR A 164 3.31 14.37 -13.08
CA THR A 164 3.71 15.68 -12.51
C THR A 164 5.22 15.71 -12.24
N ALA A 165 5.81 14.63 -11.77
CA ALA A 165 7.25 14.52 -11.58
C ALA A 165 8.01 14.61 -12.91
N TYR A 166 7.53 13.93 -13.95
CA TYR A 166 8.10 14.00 -15.30
C TYR A 166 8.06 15.42 -15.86
N LEU A 167 6.90 16.07 -15.82
CA LEU A 167 6.74 17.44 -16.30
C LEU A 167 7.64 18.42 -15.54
N LYS A 168 7.70 18.31 -14.22
CA LYS A 168 8.58 19.15 -13.39
C LYS A 168 10.06 18.93 -13.73
N ALA A 169 10.48 17.69 -14.00
CA ALA A 169 11.87 17.36 -14.29
C ALA A 169 12.32 17.82 -15.69
N HIS A 170 11.45 17.71 -16.69
CA HIS A 170 11.80 17.98 -18.09
C HIS A 170 11.36 19.37 -18.59
N TYR A 171 10.32 19.96 -17.98
CA TYR A 171 9.74 21.25 -18.35
C TYR A 171 9.50 22.12 -17.11
N PRO A 172 10.53 22.39 -16.28
CA PRO A 172 10.34 23.00 -14.95
C PRO A 172 9.67 24.37 -15.01
N ASN A 173 10.05 25.22 -15.94
CA ASN A 173 9.51 26.57 -16.06
C ASN A 173 8.02 26.56 -16.44
N ASP A 174 7.66 25.79 -17.47
CA ASP A 174 6.28 25.68 -17.95
C ASP A 174 5.40 25.01 -16.90
N TYR A 175 5.93 23.97 -16.26
CA TYR A 175 5.21 23.26 -15.20
C TYR A 175 4.95 24.15 -13.99
N MET A 176 5.97 24.86 -13.51
CA MET A 176 5.80 25.76 -12.34
C MET A 176 4.93 26.97 -12.68
N ALA A 177 5.00 27.52 -13.89
CA ALA A 177 4.07 28.55 -14.34
C ALA A 177 2.62 28.07 -14.31
N ALA A 178 2.34 26.83 -14.75
CA ALA A 178 1.01 26.24 -14.69
C ALA A 178 0.56 26.00 -13.24
N VAL A 179 1.45 25.51 -12.36
CA VAL A 179 1.17 25.34 -10.92
C VAL A 179 0.81 26.67 -10.27
N LEU A 180 1.63 27.71 -10.46
CA LEU A 180 1.37 29.05 -9.94
C LEU A 180 0.05 29.62 -10.46
N SER A 181 -0.22 29.46 -11.77
CA SER A 181 -1.48 29.91 -12.38
C SER A 181 -2.70 29.20 -11.76
N SER A 182 -2.59 27.93 -11.42
CA SER A 182 -3.68 27.17 -10.79
C SER A 182 -4.00 27.63 -9.36
N TYR A 183 -3.06 28.31 -8.71
CA TYR A 183 -3.21 28.85 -7.36
C TYR A 183 -3.41 30.36 -7.32
N MET A 184 -3.66 31.00 -8.47
CA MET A 184 -4.02 32.44 -8.49
C MET A 184 -5.24 32.69 -7.61
N GLY A 185 -5.08 33.57 -6.61
CA GLY A 185 -6.10 33.82 -5.58
C GLY A 185 -5.87 33.10 -4.25
N ASN A 186 -4.83 32.25 -4.14
CA ASN A 186 -4.40 31.64 -2.88
C ASN A 186 -2.98 32.08 -2.54
N SER A 187 -2.86 33.18 -1.81
CA SER A 187 -1.57 33.82 -1.49
C SER A 187 -0.60 32.88 -0.75
N ASP A 188 -1.09 32.07 0.18
CA ASP A 188 -0.24 31.18 0.97
C ASP A 188 0.43 30.11 0.08
N ARG A 189 -0.33 29.58 -0.87
CA ARG A 189 0.20 28.61 -1.85
C ARG A 189 1.19 29.26 -2.82
N LEU A 190 0.90 30.47 -3.29
CA LEU A 190 1.81 31.20 -4.17
C LEU A 190 3.14 31.48 -3.47
N ILE A 191 3.11 31.99 -2.23
CA ILE A 191 4.33 32.26 -1.43
C ILE A 191 5.17 30.97 -1.31
N LYS A 192 4.54 29.84 -0.98
CA LYS A 192 5.23 28.54 -0.84
C LYS A 192 6.00 28.13 -2.11
N TYR A 193 5.44 28.39 -3.29
CA TYR A 193 6.05 27.92 -4.55
C TYR A 193 7.00 28.95 -5.19
N ILE A 194 6.98 30.21 -4.74
CA ILE A 194 7.91 31.27 -5.20
C ILE A 194 9.18 31.31 -4.35
N ALA A 195 9.08 30.89 -3.06
CA ALA A 195 10.22 30.85 -2.14
C ALA A 195 11.16 29.69 -2.46
#